data_d2bd602ef1908b2e3d4072b61724ec17
#
_entry.id   d2bd602ef1908b2e3d4072b61724ec17
#
_cell.length_a   1.000
_cell.length_b   1.000
_cell.length_c   1.000
_cell.angle_alpha   90.00
_cell.angle_beta   90.00
_cell.angle_gamma   90.00
#
_symmetry.space_group_name_H-M   'P 1'
#
loop_
_entity.id
_entity.type
_entity.pdbx_description
1 polymer ?
#
loop_
_entity_poly.entity_id
_entity_poly.type
_entity_poly.pdbx_seq_one_letter_code
_entity_poly.pdbx_strand_id
1 'polypeptide(L)'
;MFLGGIFWFIYRDLDNLDKPWFMHALGMIAAAFAFFWLLIPMIVVWFRIRRRRAKNREHYAKWLAEGGIEGLHPRPVKKGEGASKGAKVMSISSDGQVFFHEKGTLYTELASEDIDLSREAGRPVGLPSDVAFPGMRRKCVVAQRTHCYFTDRRIAFASKDMDFGIPFGELKSFSVMPGGLVFKTSGGASAARLAFTFHNPLVAADVLRFLKEKS
;
A
#
# COMPACT_ATOMS: atom_id res chain seq x y z
N MET A 1 21.72 25.40 18.55
CA MET A 1 21.79 26.71 19.24
C MET A 1 20.42 27.23 19.73
N PHE A 2 19.30 27.01 19.06
CA PHE A 2 17.98 27.54 19.46
C PHE A 2 17.40 26.94 20.77
N LEU A 3 17.57 25.63 21.01
CA LEU A 3 17.08 24.97 22.22
C LEU A 3 17.75 25.44 23.52
N GLY A 4 19.04 25.78 23.46
CA GLY A 4 19.77 26.31 24.61
C GLY A 4 19.27 27.67 25.08
N GLY A 5 18.83 28.54 24.14
CA GLY A 5 18.26 29.85 24.45
C GLY A 5 16.90 29.75 25.16
N ILE A 6 16.06 28.78 24.74
CA ILE A 6 14.74 28.55 25.35
C ILE A 6 14.93 27.98 26.79
N PHE A 7 15.85 27.02 26.98
CA PHE A 7 16.14 26.46 28.30
C PHE A 7 16.74 27.52 29.24
N TRP A 8 17.63 28.39 28.73
CA TRP A 8 18.22 29.48 29.52
C TRP A 8 17.16 30.49 29.92
N PHE A 9 16.23 30.83 29.04
CA PHE A 9 15.13 31.76 29.32
C PHE A 9 14.17 31.22 30.39
N ILE A 10 13.86 29.92 30.32
CA ILE A 10 13.00 29.23 31.31
C ILE A 10 13.70 29.16 32.66
N TYR A 11 15.02 28.88 32.69
CA TYR A 11 15.80 28.77 33.93
C TYR A 11 15.97 30.10 34.65
N ARG A 12 16.12 31.19 33.91
CA ARG A 12 16.34 32.53 34.47
C ARG A 12 15.09 33.12 35.14
N ASP A 13 13.91 32.68 34.74
CA ASP A 13 12.62 33.25 35.21
C ASP A 13 11.83 32.29 36.12
N LEU A 14 12.54 31.32 36.76
CA LEU A 14 11.90 30.41 37.72
C LEU A 14 11.17 31.12 38.86
N ASP A 15 11.64 32.29 39.28
CA ASP A 15 10.99 33.14 40.31
C ASP A 15 9.66 33.74 39.85
N ASN A 16 9.31 33.64 38.57
CA ASN A 16 8.05 34.10 38.00
C ASN A 16 7.00 32.98 37.75
N LEU A 17 7.28 31.76 38.20
CA LEU A 17 6.41 30.57 38.01
C LEU A 17 5.00 30.76 38.58
N ASP A 18 4.87 31.56 39.65
CA ASP A 18 3.59 31.82 40.30
C ASP A 18 2.73 32.89 39.60
N LYS A 19 3.26 33.53 38.53
CA LYS A 19 2.50 34.54 37.79
C LYS A 19 1.63 33.92 36.71
N PRO A 20 0.34 34.23 36.64
CA PRO A 20 -0.60 33.63 35.67
C PRO A 20 -0.19 33.81 34.21
N TRP A 21 0.48 34.93 33.87
CA TRP A 21 0.96 35.20 32.52
C TRP A 21 2.07 34.22 32.07
N PHE A 22 2.93 33.76 33.00
CA PHE A 22 3.99 32.83 32.72
C PHE A 22 3.42 31.43 32.37
N MET A 23 2.41 30.99 33.10
CA MET A 23 1.70 29.75 32.83
C MET A 23 1.01 29.78 31.44
N HIS A 24 0.44 30.90 31.08
CA HIS A 24 -0.15 31.12 29.73
C HIS A 24 0.91 31.09 28.64
N ALA A 25 2.07 31.74 28.83
CA ALA A 25 3.18 31.72 27.89
C ALA A 25 3.75 30.30 27.69
N LEU A 26 3.91 29.54 28.77
CA LEU A 26 4.40 28.17 28.74
C LEU A 26 3.40 27.25 28.05
N GLY A 27 2.10 27.42 28.29
CA GLY A 27 1.03 26.73 27.61
C GLY A 27 1.01 27.01 26.10
N MET A 28 1.19 28.26 25.67
CA MET A 28 1.28 28.62 24.26
C MET A 28 2.52 28.01 23.56
N ILE A 29 3.68 28.01 24.23
CA ILE A 29 4.90 27.38 23.72
C ILE A 29 4.71 25.87 23.57
N ALA A 30 4.13 25.21 24.58
CA ALA A 30 3.84 23.79 24.54
C ALA A 30 2.84 23.44 23.43
N ALA A 31 1.79 24.24 23.27
CA ALA A 31 0.80 24.07 22.20
C ALA A 31 1.42 24.27 20.82
N ALA A 32 2.26 25.28 20.63
CA ALA A 32 2.98 25.51 19.39
C ALA A 32 3.92 24.35 19.09
N PHE A 33 4.62 23.82 20.08
CA PHE A 33 5.53 22.69 19.92
C PHE A 33 4.76 21.42 19.52
N ALA A 34 3.64 21.12 20.19
CA ALA A 34 2.76 20.01 19.86
C ALA A 34 2.18 20.15 18.45
N PHE A 35 1.77 21.35 18.06
CA PHE A 35 1.26 21.65 16.73
C PHE A 35 2.31 21.40 15.64
N PHE A 36 3.55 21.89 15.81
CA PHE A 36 4.63 21.61 14.88
C PHE A 36 5.01 20.15 14.83
N TRP A 37 4.99 19.44 15.98
CA TRP A 37 5.29 18.03 16.07
C TRP A 37 4.30 17.16 15.29
N LEU A 38 3.02 17.55 15.25
CA LEU A 38 1.97 16.90 14.47
C LEU A 38 1.98 17.30 13.00
N LEU A 39 2.29 18.56 12.69
CA LEU A 39 2.24 19.12 11.34
C LEU A 39 3.37 18.62 10.45
N ILE A 40 4.59 18.53 10.99
CA ILE A 40 5.77 18.10 10.22
C ILE A 40 5.60 16.69 9.61
N PRO A 41 5.23 15.65 10.37
CA PRO A 41 5.03 14.33 9.79
C PRO A 41 3.88 14.32 8.77
N MET A 42 2.82 15.09 8.99
CA MET A 42 1.70 15.19 8.05
C MET A 42 2.13 15.81 6.72
N ILE A 43 2.93 16.88 6.77
CA ILE A 43 3.51 17.53 5.59
C ILE A 43 4.45 16.55 4.85
N VAL A 44 5.33 15.84 5.58
CA VAL A 44 6.25 14.87 5.00
C VAL A 44 5.49 13.75 4.29
N VAL A 45 4.44 13.21 4.93
CA VAL A 45 3.57 12.18 4.33
C VAL A 45 2.89 12.71 3.08
N TRP A 46 2.33 13.92 3.14
CA TRP A 46 1.68 14.57 2.00
C TRP A 46 2.64 14.75 0.82
N PHE A 47 3.87 15.23 1.05
CA PHE A 47 4.90 15.37 0.01
C PHE A 47 5.29 14.03 -0.60
N ARG A 48 5.45 12.97 0.23
CA ARG A 48 5.76 11.61 -0.24
C ARG A 48 4.65 11.07 -1.15
N ILE A 49 3.39 11.23 -0.76
CA ILE A 49 2.23 10.82 -1.56
C ILE A 49 2.20 11.59 -2.88
N ARG A 50 2.36 12.92 -2.82
CA ARG A 50 2.35 13.78 -4.02
C ARG A 50 3.46 13.42 -4.99
N ARG A 51 4.69 13.24 -4.48
CA ARG A 51 5.84 12.83 -5.30
C ARG A 51 5.62 11.47 -5.95
N ARG A 52 5.07 10.51 -5.22
CA ARG A 52 4.78 9.19 -5.74
C ARG A 52 3.70 9.23 -6.81
N ARG A 53 2.63 9.99 -6.60
CA ARG A 53 1.59 10.20 -7.62
C ARG A 53 2.15 10.83 -8.90
N ALA A 54 3.02 11.82 -8.78
CA ALA A 54 3.67 12.45 -9.94
C ALA A 54 4.52 11.43 -10.70
N LYS A 55 5.34 10.65 -10.00
CA LYS A 55 6.15 9.59 -10.60
C LYS A 55 5.28 8.50 -11.28
N ASN A 56 4.20 8.09 -10.63
CA ASN A 56 3.28 7.11 -11.22
C ASN A 56 2.65 7.62 -12.52
N ARG A 57 2.28 8.91 -12.57
CA ARG A 57 1.73 9.55 -13.79
C ARG A 57 2.77 9.61 -14.91
N GLU A 58 4.01 9.96 -14.60
CA GLU A 58 5.09 9.97 -15.59
C GLU A 58 5.34 8.59 -16.19
N HIS A 59 5.44 7.56 -15.35
CA HIS A 59 5.59 6.18 -15.83
C HIS A 59 4.38 5.70 -16.62
N TYR A 60 3.18 6.11 -16.20
CA TYR A 60 1.94 5.80 -16.92
C TYR A 60 1.90 6.46 -18.31
N ALA A 61 2.31 7.74 -18.40
CA ALA A 61 2.40 8.43 -19.68
C ALA A 61 3.43 7.77 -20.64
N LYS A 62 4.56 7.32 -20.11
CA LYS A 62 5.54 6.54 -20.90
C LYS A 62 4.94 5.23 -21.41
N TRP A 63 4.26 4.50 -20.53
CA TRP A 63 3.61 3.25 -20.92
C TRP A 63 2.54 3.46 -22.01
N LEU A 64 1.75 4.53 -21.92
CA LEU A 64 0.80 4.89 -23.00
C LEU A 64 1.50 5.22 -24.31
N ALA A 65 2.63 5.93 -24.28
CA ALA A 65 3.40 6.25 -25.47
C ALA A 65 4.05 5.00 -26.14
N GLU A 66 4.30 3.95 -25.34
CA GLU A 66 4.81 2.65 -25.79
C GLU A 66 3.71 1.71 -26.35
N GLY A 67 2.48 2.22 -26.51
CA GLY A 67 1.35 1.47 -27.07
C GLY A 67 0.30 1.06 -26.02
N GLY A 68 0.55 1.27 -24.72
CA GLY A 68 -0.44 1.04 -23.68
C GLY A 68 -1.03 -0.38 -23.70
N ILE A 69 -2.37 -0.44 -23.68
CA ILE A 69 -3.11 -1.71 -23.73
C ILE A 69 -2.95 -2.44 -25.07
N GLU A 70 -2.85 -1.69 -26.18
CA GLU A 70 -2.68 -2.28 -27.53
C GLU A 70 -1.33 -2.97 -27.70
N GLY A 71 -0.30 -2.48 -26.98
CA GLY A 71 1.02 -3.10 -26.90
C GLY A 71 1.13 -4.28 -25.94
N LEU A 72 0.04 -4.64 -25.24
CA LEU A 72 0.02 -5.78 -24.34
C LEU A 72 -0.01 -7.09 -25.11
N HIS A 73 1.11 -7.79 -25.13
CA HIS A 73 1.18 -9.13 -25.67
C HIS A 73 1.07 -10.15 -24.55
N PRO A 74 0.02 -11.00 -24.59
CA PRO A 74 -0.10 -12.09 -23.63
C PRO A 74 1.08 -13.04 -23.79
N ARG A 75 1.68 -13.43 -22.68
CA ARG A 75 2.77 -14.38 -22.67
C ARG A 75 2.40 -15.66 -21.93
N PRO A 76 2.89 -16.82 -22.37
CA PRO A 76 2.74 -18.04 -21.59
C PRO A 76 3.55 -17.92 -20.30
N VAL A 77 3.06 -18.53 -19.22
CA VAL A 77 3.81 -18.65 -17.97
C VAL A 77 5.03 -19.53 -18.21
N LYS A 78 6.21 -19.04 -17.86
CA LYS A 78 7.42 -19.86 -17.90
C LYS A 78 7.34 -20.91 -16.79
N LYS A 79 7.66 -22.16 -17.12
CA LYS A 79 7.71 -23.25 -16.14
C LYS A 79 8.63 -22.89 -14.98
N GLY A 80 8.09 -22.86 -13.75
CA GLY A 80 8.81 -22.42 -12.56
C GLY A 80 8.79 -20.91 -12.26
N GLU A 81 8.14 -20.10 -13.09
CA GLU A 81 7.97 -18.67 -12.83
C GLU A 81 7.00 -18.47 -11.64
N GLY A 82 7.40 -17.69 -10.65
CA GLY A 82 6.63 -17.50 -9.41
C GLY A 82 6.87 -18.57 -8.34
N ALA A 83 7.40 -19.71 -8.70
CA ALA A 83 7.77 -20.72 -7.72
C ALA A 83 9.04 -20.29 -6.97
N SER A 84 8.92 -19.90 -5.72
CA SER A 84 10.04 -19.96 -4.76
C SER A 84 10.46 -21.42 -4.61
N LYS A 85 11.77 -21.70 -4.44
CA LYS A 85 12.26 -23.06 -4.16
C LYS A 85 11.43 -23.69 -3.02
N GLY A 86 10.63 -24.72 -3.34
CA GLY A 86 9.76 -25.42 -2.39
C GLY A 86 8.27 -25.05 -2.42
N ALA A 87 7.84 -24.04 -3.21
CA ALA A 87 6.42 -23.77 -3.40
C ALA A 87 5.80 -24.85 -4.32
N LYS A 88 4.60 -25.33 -3.97
CA LYS A 88 3.75 -26.06 -4.91
C LYS A 88 3.60 -25.19 -6.15
N VAL A 89 3.99 -25.73 -7.31
CA VAL A 89 3.85 -25.02 -8.59
C VAL A 89 2.39 -24.67 -8.75
N MET A 90 2.10 -23.36 -8.73
CA MET A 90 0.78 -22.88 -9.03
C MET A 90 0.34 -23.37 -10.40
N SER A 91 -0.89 -23.78 -10.53
CA SER A 91 -1.49 -24.15 -11.81
C SER A 91 -1.76 -22.94 -12.71
N ILE A 92 -0.92 -21.87 -12.63
CA ILE A 92 -1.03 -20.71 -13.53
C ILE A 92 -0.91 -21.18 -14.99
N SER A 93 -0.12 -22.23 -15.23
CA SER A 93 0.02 -22.83 -16.56
C SER A 93 -1.27 -23.42 -17.14
N SER A 94 -2.24 -23.77 -16.31
CA SER A 94 -3.56 -24.21 -16.73
C SER A 94 -4.56 -23.07 -16.94
N ASP A 95 -4.21 -21.85 -16.52
CA ASP A 95 -5.13 -20.70 -16.50
C ASP A 95 -5.06 -19.83 -17.76
N GLY A 96 -4.35 -20.25 -18.80
CA GLY A 96 -4.27 -19.48 -20.04
C GLY A 96 -3.10 -18.49 -20.10
N GLN A 97 -3.36 -17.29 -20.59
CA GLN A 97 -2.33 -16.30 -20.89
C GLN A 97 -2.19 -15.27 -19.77
N VAL A 98 -0.95 -14.90 -19.45
CA VAL A 98 -0.64 -13.81 -18.52
C VAL A 98 -0.44 -12.51 -19.29
N PHE A 99 -1.20 -11.50 -18.94
CA PHE A 99 -1.11 -10.15 -19.52
C PHE A 99 -0.25 -9.21 -18.69
N PHE A 100 -0.22 -9.40 -17.38
CA PHE A 100 0.54 -8.56 -16.47
C PHE A 100 1.11 -9.38 -15.32
N HIS A 101 2.34 -9.03 -14.92
CA HIS A 101 3.00 -9.68 -13.79
C HIS A 101 3.84 -8.68 -13.02
N GLU A 102 3.69 -8.68 -11.71
CA GLU A 102 4.53 -7.88 -10.83
C GLU A 102 4.74 -8.56 -9.48
N LYS A 103 5.88 -8.23 -8.83
CA LYS A 103 6.21 -8.71 -7.50
C LYS A 103 5.97 -7.60 -6.48
N GLY A 104 5.26 -7.93 -5.40
CA GLY A 104 4.89 -6.96 -4.38
C GLY A 104 4.63 -7.59 -3.03
N THR A 105 3.94 -6.83 -2.18
CA THR A 105 3.46 -7.29 -0.87
C THR A 105 1.94 -7.30 -0.87
N LEU A 106 1.36 -8.40 -0.39
CA LEU A 106 -0.07 -8.57 -0.23
C LEU A 106 -0.48 -8.25 1.21
N TYR A 107 -1.52 -7.47 1.34
CA TYR A 107 -2.15 -7.08 2.61
C TYR A 107 -3.60 -7.50 2.62
N THR A 108 -4.13 -7.78 3.79
CA THR A 108 -5.56 -7.90 4.05
C THR A 108 -6.00 -6.87 5.08
N GLU A 109 -7.27 -6.49 5.05
CA GLU A 109 -7.91 -5.73 6.11
C GLU A 109 -8.49 -6.72 7.11
N LEU A 110 -8.03 -6.67 8.37
CA LEU A 110 -8.56 -7.52 9.43
C LEU A 110 -9.94 -7.02 9.89
N ALA A 111 -10.89 -7.93 10.02
CA ALA A 111 -12.09 -7.70 10.78
C ALA A 111 -11.74 -7.46 12.27
N SER A 112 -12.60 -6.77 13.03
CA SER A 112 -12.28 -6.36 14.41
C SER A 112 -12.03 -7.51 15.39
N GLU A 113 -12.42 -8.73 15.01
CA GLU A 113 -12.33 -9.94 15.83
C GLU A 113 -11.04 -10.75 15.65
N ASP A 114 -10.30 -10.55 14.54
CA ASP A 114 -9.11 -11.34 14.20
C ASP A 114 -7.80 -10.72 14.70
N ILE A 115 -7.78 -10.17 15.92
CA ILE A 115 -6.61 -9.41 16.44
C ILE A 115 -5.37 -10.29 16.65
N ASP A 116 -5.53 -11.58 16.89
CA ASP A 116 -4.40 -12.49 17.21
C ASP A 116 -3.52 -12.83 15.99
N LEU A 117 -4.07 -12.82 14.80
CA LEU A 117 -3.30 -13.12 13.55
C LEU A 117 -2.31 -12.01 13.17
N SER A 118 -2.47 -10.79 13.70
CA SER A 118 -1.61 -9.67 13.36
C SER A 118 -0.20 -9.74 13.98
N ARG A 119 0.02 -10.61 14.98
CA ARG A 119 1.32 -10.75 15.66
C ARG A 119 2.34 -11.56 14.88
N GLU A 120 1.90 -12.49 14.02
CA GLU A 120 2.77 -13.35 13.23
C GLU A 120 3.18 -12.76 11.87
N ALA A 121 2.45 -11.77 11.38
CA ALA A 121 2.76 -11.10 10.13
C ALA A 121 3.97 -10.18 10.29
N GLY A 122 5.08 -10.55 9.66
CA GLY A 122 6.33 -9.79 9.69
C GLY A 122 6.17 -8.32 9.26
N ARG A 123 7.07 -7.45 9.70
CA ARG A 123 7.05 -6.01 9.35
C ARG A 123 7.16 -5.82 7.84
N PRO A 124 6.30 -5.01 7.22
CA PRO A 124 6.36 -4.75 5.79
C PRO A 124 7.68 -4.06 5.42
N VAL A 125 8.32 -4.56 4.37
CA VAL A 125 9.47 -3.90 3.75
C VAL A 125 8.93 -2.94 2.69
N GLY A 126 9.15 -1.65 2.87
CA GLY A 126 8.73 -0.64 1.89
C GLY A 126 8.12 0.61 2.52
N LEU A 127 7.27 1.31 1.76
CA LEU A 127 6.51 2.44 2.29
C LEU A 127 5.65 1.99 3.47
N PRO A 128 5.55 2.81 4.52
CA PRO A 128 4.59 2.56 5.58
C PRO A 128 3.22 2.26 4.96
N SER A 129 2.57 1.17 5.38
CA SER A 129 1.31 0.71 4.81
C SER A 129 0.22 1.78 4.82
N ASP A 130 0.31 2.73 5.76
CA ASP A 130 -0.61 3.85 5.90
C ASP A 130 -0.49 4.88 4.78
N VAL A 131 0.71 5.04 4.23
CA VAL A 131 0.98 5.91 3.08
C VAL A 131 0.63 5.22 1.76
N ALA A 132 0.91 3.91 1.67
CA ALA A 132 0.64 3.12 0.48
C ALA A 132 -0.87 2.94 0.25
N PHE A 133 -1.62 2.66 1.31
CA PHE A 133 -3.06 2.36 1.27
C PHE A 133 -3.83 3.19 2.31
N PRO A 134 -3.98 4.51 2.08
CA PRO A 134 -4.77 5.34 2.97
C PRO A 134 -6.24 4.89 2.98
N GLY A 135 -6.85 4.84 4.16
CA GLY A 135 -8.25 4.44 4.33
C GLY A 135 -8.49 2.92 4.49
N MET A 136 -7.48 2.08 4.41
CA MET A 136 -7.57 0.72 4.95
C MET A 136 -7.33 0.73 6.46
N ARG A 137 -8.27 0.17 7.20
CA ARG A 137 -8.13 0.00 8.65
C ARG A 137 -7.42 -1.33 8.94
N ARG A 138 -6.64 -1.40 10.03
CA ARG A 138 -6.04 -2.64 10.56
C ARG A 138 -5.44 -3.55 9.47
N LYS A 139 -4.43 -3.05 8.78
CA LYS A 139 -3.74 -3.79 7.71
C LYS A 139 -2.83 -4.85 8.29
N CYS A 140 -2.97 -6.06 7.79
CA CYS A 140 -2.07 -7.16 8.06
C CYS A 140 -1.32 -7.55 6.78
N VAL A 141 -0.02 -7.84 6.90
CA VAL A 141 0.76 -8.41 5.81
C VAL A 141 0.42 -9.89 5.72
N VAL A 142 -0.22 -10.29 4.62
CA VAL A 142 -0.52 -11.70 4.35
C VAL A 142 0.72 -12.41 3.83
N ALA A 143 1.38 -11.81 2.82
CA ALA A 143 2.60 -12.36 2.27
C ALA A 143 3.49 -11.28 1.67
N GLN A 144 4.80 -11.40 1.90
CA GLN A 144 5.84 -10.59 1.28
C GLN A 144 6.38 -11.29 0.04
N ARG A 145 6.95 -10.51 -0.89
CA ARG A 145 7.54 -11.03 -2.13
C ARG A 145 6.57 -11.91 -2.93
N THR A 146 5.28 -11.57 -2.86
CA THR A 146 4.22 -12.25 -3.61
C THR A 146 4.27 -11.81 -5.06
N HIS A 147 4.12 -12.76 -5.96
CA HIS A 147 3.93 -12.51 -7.38
C HIS A 147 2.43 -12.35 -7.66
N CYS A 148 2.07 -11.25 -8.31
CA CYS A 148 0.70 -11.00 -8.77
C CYS A 148 0.67 -11.13 -10.29
N TYR A 149 -0.25 -11.93 -10.80
CA TYR A 149 -0.46 -12.17 -12.21
C TYR A 149 -1.89 -11.79 -12.58
N PHE A 150 -2.05 -11.04 -13.65
CA PHE A 150 -3.35 -10.83 -14.28
C PHE A 150 -3.44 -11.75 -15.50
N THR A 151 -4.35 -12.70 -15.42
CA THR A 151 -4.63 -13.64 -16.51
C THR A 151 -5.91 -13.25 -17.25
N ASP A 152 -6.28 -14.00 -18.26
CA ASP A 152 -7.55 -13.83 -18.98
C ASP A 152 -8.79 -14.15 -18.12
N ARG A 153 -8.65 -14.82 -16.97
CA ARG A 153 -9.76 -15.32 -16.15
C ARG A 153 -9.77 -14.79 -14.71
N ARG A 154 -8.60 -14.51 -14.15
CA ARG A 154 -8.46 -14.17 -12.73
C ARG A 154 -7.23 -13.32 -12.40
N ILE A 155 -7.22 -12.74 -11.22
CA ILE A 155 -6.04 -12.20 -10.57
C ILE A 155 -5.45 -13.34 -9.73
N ALA A 156 -4.21 -13.73 -9.97
CA ALA A 156 -3.55 -14.81 -9.25
C ALA A 156 -2.40 -14.26 -8.39
N PHE A 157 -2.32 -14.72 -7.16
CA PHE A 157 -1.27 -14.36 -6.20
C PHE A 157 -0.49 -15.62 -5.82
N ALA A 158 0.82 -15.59 -6.01
CA ALA A 158 1.72 -16.69 -5.69
C ALA A 158 2.86 -16.22 -4.79
N SER A 159 3.05 -16.88 -3.67
CA SER A 159 4.18 -16.69 -2.76
C SER A 159 4.72 -18.06 -2.32
N LYS A 160 5.75 -18.06 -1.47
CA LYS A 160 6.31 -19.30 -0.94
C LYS A 160 5.26 -20.17 -0.21
N ASP A 161 4.42 -19.49 0.57
CA ASP A 161 3.53 -20.16 1.55
C ASP A 161 2.06 -20.06 1.14
N MET A 162 1.75 -19.36 0.03
CA MET A 162 0.39 -19.07 -0.35
C MET A 162 0.22 -19.00 -1.86
N ASP A 163 -0.87 -19.59 -2.33
CA ASP A 163 -1.31 -19.61 -3.71
C ASP A 163 -2.83 -19.51 -3.77
N PHE A 164 -3.35 -18.38 -4.26
CA PHE A 164 -4.79 -18.21 -4.47
C PHE A 164 -5.07 -17.25 -5.62
N GLY A 165 -6.28 -17.29 -6.12
CA GLY A 165 -6.75 -16.41 -7.18
C GLY A 165 -8.11 -15.80 -6.89
N ILE A 166 -8.36 -14.63 -7.47
CA ILE A 166 -9.64 -13.95 -7.45
C ILE A 166 -10.18 -14.00 -8.87
N PRO A 167 -11.19 -14.83 -9.16
CA PRO A 167 -11.89 -14.81 -10.45
C PRO A 167 -12.49 -13.41 -10.72
N PHE A 168 -12.52 -12.95 -11.96
CA PHE A 168 -13.08 -11.64 -12.26
C PHE A 168 -14.56 -11.51 -11.89
N GLY A 169 -15.33 -12.61 -11.94
CA GLY A 169 -16.70 -12.64 -11.48
C GLY A 169 -16.87 -12.38 -9.97
N GLU A 170 -15.86 -12.68 -9.16
CA GLU A 170 -15.85 -12.40 -7.72
C GLU A 170 -15.31 -11.02 -7.39
N LEU A 171 -14.64 -10.35 -8.32
CA LEU A 171 -14.09 -9.02 -8.14
C LEU A 171 -15.19 -7.96 -8.26
N LYS A 172 -15.77 -7.53 -7.13
CA LYS A 172 -16.78 -6.45 -7.11
C LYS A 172 -16.25 -5.15 -7.65
N SER A 173 -15.16 -4.69 -7.09
CA SER A 173 -14.51 -3.43 -7.47
C SER A 173 -13.05 -3.42 -7.06
N PHE A 174 -12.31 -2.50 -7.65
CA PHE A 174 -10.96 -2.17 -7.18
C PHE A 174 -10.77 -0.65 -7.12
N SER A 175 -9.81 -0.22 -6.32
CA SER A 175 -9.46 1.19 -6.14
C SER A 175 -7.97 1.39 -6.28
N VAL A 176 -7.59 2.44 -7.01
CA VAL A 176 -6.17 2.81 -7.19
C VAL A 176 -5.71 3.64 -6.00
N MET A 177 -4.66 3.18 -5.35
CA MET A 177 -4.02 3.84 -4.21
C MET A 177 -2.60 4.28 -4.56
N PRO A 178 -1.97 5.19 -3.82
CA PRO A 178 -0.61 5.64 -4.12
C PRO A 178 0.43 4.51 -4.17
N GLY A 179 0.23 3.44 -3.42
CA GLY A 179 1.13 2.30 -3.33
C GLY A 179 0.74 1.07 -4.12
N GLY A 180 -0.50 1.00 -4.64
CA GLY A 180 -0.98 -0.22 -5.29
C GLY A 180 -2.48 -0.20 -5.58
N LEU A 181 -3.08 -1.38 -5.63
CA LEU A 181 -4.51 -1.57 -5.81
C LEU A 181 -5.13 -2.19 -4.57
N VAL A 182 -6.35 -1.77 -4.25
CA VAL A 182 -7.21 -2.40 -3.23
C VAL A 182 -8.35 -3.10 -3.96
N PHE A 183 -8.47 -4.39 -3.76
CA PHE A 183 -9.50 -5.25 -4.34
C PHE A 183 -10.61 -5.50 -3.32
N LYS A 184 -11.86 -5.43 -3.77
CA LYS A 184 -13.04 -5.86 -3.01
C LYS A 184 -13.63 -7.08 -3.69
N THR A 185 -13.74 -8.19 -2.95
CA THR A 185 -14.30 -9.44 -3.45
C THR A 185 -15.72 -9.66 -2.95
N SER A 186 -16.48 -10.50 -3.67
CA SER A 186 -17.85 -10.87 -3.28
C SER A 186 -17.92 -12.17 -2.47
N GLY A 187 -16.86 -12.94 -2.41
CA GLY A 187 -16.88 -14.27 -1.80
C GLY A 187 -16.56 -14.25 -0.30
N GLY A 188 -17.36 -15.00 0.48
CA GLY A 188 -17.11 -15.32 1.87
C GLY A 188 -17.82 -14.48 2.92
N ALA A 189 -17.86 -14.95 4.16
CA ALA A 189 -18.55 -14.37 5.31
C ALA A 189 -18.07 -12.97 5.71
N SER A 190 -16.97 -12.50 5.18
CA SER A 190 -16.54 -11.10 5.23
C SER A 190 -15.99 -10.72 3.86
N ALA A 191 -16.58 -9.71 3.23
CA ALA A 191 -16.08 -9.12 2.00
C ALA A 191 -14.63 -8.66 2.22
N ALA A 192 -13.68 -9.54 1.94
CA ALA A 192 -12.27 -9.30 2.23
C ALA A 192 -11.76 -8.15 1.36
N ARG A 193 -11.17 -7.16 1.99
CA ARG A 193 -10.41 -6.12 1.30
C ARG A 193 -8.96 -6.58 1.24
N LEU A 194 -8.51 -6.85 0.03
CA LEU A 194 -7.12 -7.20 -0.25
C LEU A 194 -6.43 -6.02 -0.89
N ALA A 195 -5.20 -5.73 -0.50
CA ALA A 195 -4.39 -4.71 -1.14
C ALA A 195 -3.05 -5.30 -1.59
N PHE A 196 -2.61 -4.92 -2.77
CA PHE A 196 -1.34 -5.36 -3.31
C PHE A 196 -0.52 -4.16 -3.77
N THR A 197 0.78 -4.16 -3.42
CA THR A 197 1.69 -3.08 -3.83
C THR A 197 2.11 -3.27 -5.28
N PHE A 198 1.95 -2.21 -6.07
CA PHE A 198 2.41 -2.15 -7.45
C PHE A 198 3.46 -1.06 -7.63
N HIS A 199 4.42 -1.29 -8.51
CA HIS A 199 5.39 -0.27 -8.91
C HIS A 199 4.67 0.89 -9.59
N ASN A 200 3.77 0.57 -10.53
CA ASN A 200 2.88 1.54 -11.16
C ASN A 200 1.41 1.10 -11.06
N PRO A 201 0.68 1.58 -10.03
CA PRO A 201 -0.72 1.20 -9.83
C PRO A 201 -1.66 1.63 -10.97
N LEU A 202 -1.30 2.67 -11.74
CA LEU A 202 -2.14 3.16 -12.84
C LEU A 202 -2.10 2.17 -14.02
N VAL A 203 -0.91 1.68 -14.38
CA VAL A 203 -0.76 0.65 -15.42
C VAL A 203 -1.49 -0.63 -15.00
N ALA A 204 -1.27 -1.10 -13.77
CA ALA A 204 -1.95 -2.29 -13.27
C ALA A 204 -3.48 -2.14 -13.29
N ALA A 205 -3.99 -0.95 -12.95
CA ALA A 205 -5.42 -0.66 -12.96
C ALA A 205 -6.03 -0.70 -14.37
N ASP A 206 -5.33 -0.15 -15.36
CA ASP A 206 -5.81 -0.14 -16.75
C ASP A 206 -5.81 -1.55 -17.36
N VAL A 207 -4.74 -2.30 -17.15
CA VAL A 207 -4.69 -3.71 -17.58
C VAL A 207 -5.83 -4.52 -16.94
N LEU A 208 -6.05 -4.32 -15.64
CA LEU A 208 -7.11 -5.01 -14.93
C LEU A 208 -8.52 -4.63 -15.44
N ARG A 209 -8.72 -3.35 -15.74
CA ARG A 209 -9.99 -2.85 -16.30
C ARG A 209 -10.28 -3.49 -17.66
N PHE A 210 -9.28 -3.48 -18.53
CA PHE A 210 -9.36 -4.11 -19.83
C PHE A 210 -9.66 -5.61 -19.76
N LEU A 211 -9.02 -6.36 -18.86
CA LEU A 211 -9.26 -7.79 -18.71
C LEU A 211 -10.66 -8.07 -18.14
N LYS A 212 -11.11 -7.24 -17.20
CA LYS A 212 -12.44 -7.38 -16.61
C LYS A 212 -13.57 -7.08 -17.60
N GLU A 213 -13.34 -6.19 -18.56
CA GLU A 213 -14.33 -5.88 -19.62
C GLU A 213 -14.43 -6.99 -20.68
N LYS A 214 -13.38 -7.79 -20.83
CA LYS A 214 -13.31 -8.92 -21.77
C LYS A 214 -13.81 -10.25 -21.20
N SER A 215 -13.88 -10.37 -19.87
CA SER A 215 -14.30 -11.60 -19.16
C SER A 215 -15.81 -11.63 -18.94
#